data_bed7b3850ffefa07c5abb12337bf64d9
#
_entry.id   bed7b3850ffefa07c5abb12337bf64d9
#
_cell.length_a   1.000
_cell.length_b   1.000
_cell.length_c   1.000
_cell.angle_alpha   90.00
_cell.angle_beta   90.00
_cell.angle_gamma   90.00
#
_symmetry.space_group_name_H-M   'P 1'
#
loop_
_entity.id
_entity.type
_entity.pdbx_description
1 polymer ?
#
loop_
_entity_poly.entity_id
_entity_poly.type
_entity_poly.pdbx_seq_one_letter_code
_entity_poly.pdbx_strand_id
1 'polypeptide(L)'
;MIRKHNSVNRRFWLAGVAALALTGMAGCGDKKAAKDEHGHEEAGHEEGEEAAKGPHGGRLLENGDIAIEVTIYEDGVEPEFRFYPYLKKKPVDPKLVAVTTVLTRLGGKVDTFSFAPEGDFLRGQGVVREPHSFDVAIKATYAGKESSWKYASYEGRTTIAPEAAVTAGVQAEAAGPAVLAERIDMSGRVEITPEGKSEVRAWYPGRIMSMTGELGQTVKKGQVLARVESSESLQTYSIPSPISGVIMEKNASVGGVAYDSPLYVIANPNALHAEFFVFPRDAERIKVGQDVEVRTLSGETKLMAKVESLLPSTDPTTQTVMAHVRLPAGAAANFRAGLGVEGSFLVGAQDVPLAVRTNAIQRFRDFQVVFAKVGNTYEVRMLKLGRQTPEWTEVLEGLDPGEVYVTQGAFLIRADIEKSGASHDH
;
A
#
# COMPACT_ATOMS: atom_id res chain seq x y z
N MET A 1 0.08 -48.21 29.00
CA MET A 1 -0.95 -48.99 28.29
C MET A 1 -1.08 -48.47 26.88
N ILE A 2 -0.74 -49.32 25.94
CA ILE A 2 -0.57 -49.14 24.51
C ILE A 2 -1.93 -49.35 23.82
N ARG A 3 -2.25 -48.51 22.79
CA ARG A 3 -3.03 -48.84 21.56
C ARG A 3 -3.07 -47.60 20.69
N LYS A 4 -2.33 -47.49 19.60
CA LYS A 4 -2.30 -48.09 18.24
C LYS A 4 -3.55 -47.79 17.40
N HIS A 5 -3.27 -47.05 16.33
CA HIS A 5 -3.73 -47.15 14.91
C HIS A 5 -5.21 -47.00 14.56
N ASN A 6 -5.51 -46.10 13.63
CA ASN A 6 -5.93 -46.54 12.28
C ASN A 6 -5.87 -45.41 11.25
N SER A 7 -5.09 -45.65 10.21
CA SER A 7 -5.07 -45.00 8.92
C SER A 7 -6.19 -45.55 8.04
N VAL A 8 -6.90 -44.73 7.27
CA VAL A 8 -7.70 -45.18 6.13
C VAL A 8 -7.35 -44.39 4.89
N ASN A 9 -6.53 -45.04 4.05
CA ASN A 9 -6.45 -44.76 2.63
C ASN A 9 -7.76 -45.10 1.93
N ARG A 10 -8.20 -44.29 0.99
CA ARG A 10 -8.97 -44.77 -0.16
C ARG A 10 -8.61 -44.05 -1.44
N ARG A 11 -8.06 -44.88 -2.30
CA ARG A 11 -7.69 -44.67 -3.70
C ARG A 11 -8.90 -44.87 -4.63
N PHE A 12 -8.73 -44.39 -5.86
CA PHE A 12 -9.33 -44.77 -7.14
C PHE A 12 -10.75 -44.30 -7.48
N TRP A 13 -10.82 -43.59 -8.60
CA TRP A 13 -11.46 -44.12 -9.85
C TRP A 13 -10.88 -43.38 -11.06
N LEU A 14 -10.32 -44.18 -11.97
CA LEU A 14 -9.96 -43.94 -13.36
C LEU A 14 -11.10 -44.50 -14.23
N ALA A 15 -11.35 -43.91 -15.36
CA ALA A 15 -11.87 -44.44 -16.63
C ALA A 15 -12.72 -43.34 -17.31
N GLY A 16 -12.67 -43.06 -18.59
CA GLY A 16 -12.10 -43.71 -19.74
C GLY A 16 -12.45 -42.92 -21.01
N VAL A 17 -11.53 -42.90 -21.87
CA VAL A 17 -11.48 -42.94 -23.33
C VAL A 17 -12.83 -42.81 -24.12
N ALA A 18 -12.84 -41.90 -25.13
CA ALA A 18 -13.29 -42.27 -26.49
C ALA A 18 -12.77 -41.24 -27.52
N ALA A 19 -11.91 -41.72 -28.39
CA ALA A 19 -11.50 -41.12 -29.63
C ALA A 19 -12.56 -41.36 -30.71
N LEU A 20 -12.80 -40.40 -31.61
CA LEU A 20 -13.31 -40.68 -32.97
C LEU A 20 -12.63 -39.72 -33.95
N ALA A 21 -11.85 -40.32 -34.83
CA ALA A 21 -11.38 -39.73 -36.08
C ALA A 21 -12.37 -40.02 -37.19
N LEU A 22 -12.46 -39.15 -38.18
CA LEU A 22 -12.47 -39.52 -39.62
C LEU A 22 -12.83 -38.32 -40.50
N THR A 23 -11.90 -38.01 -41.39
CA THR A 23 -11.95 -37.79 -42.87
C THR A 23 -13.02 -36.83 -43.36
N GLY A 24 -12.76 -35.86 -44.20
CA GLY A 24 -11.91 -35.75 -45.36
C GLY A 24 -12.64 -34.95 -46.43
N MET A 25 -11.89 -34.27 -47.23
CA MET A 25 -12.17 -33.92 -48.62
C MET A 25 -12.08 -32.45 -48.99
N ALA A 26 -11.25 -32.28 -49.98
CA ALA A 26 -10.85 -31.12 -50.74
C ALA A 26 -11.99 -30.44 -51.47
N GLY A 27 -11.84 -29.13 -51.70
CA GLY A 27 -12.65 -28.37 -52.65
C GLY A 27 -11.92 -27.08 -52.99
N CYS A 28 -11.22 -27.08 -54.12
CA CYS A 28 -10.69 -25.89 -54.79
C CYS A 28 -11.82 -24.94 -55.20
N GLY A 29 -11.63 -23.65 -55.06
CA GLY A 29 -12.51 -22.62 -55.56
C GLY A 29 -11.86 -21.24 -55.52
N ASP A 30 -11.15 -20.89 -56.60
CA ASP A 30 -10.71 -19.51 -56.88
C ASP A 30 -11.90 -18.56 -56.88
N LYS A 31 -11.77 -17.47 -56.11
CA LYS A 31 -12.40 -16.18 -56.44
C LYS A 31 -11.56 -15.01 -55.90
N LYS A 32 -11.03 -14.22 -56.83
CA LYS A 32 -10.56 -12.84 -56.64
C LYS A 32 -11.59 -12.00 -55.92
N ALA A 33 -11.17 -11.25 -54.92
CA ALA A 33 -11.82 -9.98 -54.61
C ALA A 33 -10.90 -9.12 -53.71
N ALA A 34 -10.72 -7.90 -54.22
CA ALA A 34 -10.56 -6.60 -53.57
C ALA A 34 -9.45 -6.42 -52.49
N LYS A 35 -8.43 -5.67 -52.86
CA LYS A 35 -7.59 -4.86 -52.00
C LYS A 35 -8.45 -3.82 -51.29
N ASP A 36 -8.51 -3.86 -49.96
CA ASP A 36 -8.76 -2.71 -49.13
C ASP A 36 -7.44 -2.34 -48.47
N GLU A 37 -6.86 -1.25 -48.96
CA GLU A 37 -5.74 -0.57 -48.36
C GLU A 37 -6.23 0.15 -47.09
N HIS A 38 -6.01 -0.45 -45.92
CA HIS A 38 -5.90 0.28 -44.67
C HIS A 38 -4.42 0.36 -44.34
N GLY A 39 -3.84 1.50 -44.69
CA GLY A 39 -2.52 1.89 -44.26
C GLY A 39 -2.51 2.03 -42.71
N HIS A 40 -1.94 1.04 -42.05
CA HIS A 40 -1.37 1.23 -40.74
C HIS A 40 0.03 1.80 -40.97
N GLU A 41 0.21 3.08 -40.70
CA GLU A 41 1.54 3.64 -40.45
C GLU A 41 2.07 2.89 -39.21
N GLU A 42 2.84 1.85 -39.43
CA GLU A 42 3.76 1.30 -38.45
C GLU A 42 4.80 2.42 -38.16
N ALA A 43 4.65 3.06 -36.99
CA ALA A 43 5.76 3.81 -36.40
C ALA A 43 6.86 2.79 -36.19
N GLY A 44 7.89 2.88 -37.05
CA GLY A 44 9.04 1.99 -37.05
C GLY A 44 9.71 2.01 -35.66
N HIS A 45 9.52 0.94 -34.91
CA HIS A 45 10.50 0.54 -33.94
C HIS A 45 11.70 0.04 -34.76
N GLU A 46 12.78 0.82 -34.78
CA GLU A 46 14.07 0.29 -35.16
C GLU A 46 14.38 -0.87 -34.20
N GLU A 47 14.20 -2.09 -34.68
CA GLU A 47 14.74 -3.29 -34.04
C GLU A 47 16.26 -3.05 -33.98
N GLY A 48 16.79 -2.81 -32.79
CA GLY A 48 18.20 -2.59 -32.57
C GLY A 48 18.95 -3.84 -33.00
N GLU A 49 19.76 -3.75 -34.08
CA GLU A 49 20.76 -4.75 -34.41
C GLU A 49 21.51 -5.12 -33.12
N GLU A 50 21.62 -6.42 -32.82
CA GLU A 50 22.43 -6.90 -31.68
C GLU A 50 23.84 -6.27 -31.86
N ALA A 51 24.17 -5.39 -30.90
CA ALA A 51 25.45 -4.70 -30.93
C ALA A 51 26.58 -5.70 -30.90
N ALA A 52 27.51 -5.59 -31.81
CA ALA A 52 28.71 -6.44 -31.83
C ALA A 52 29.38 -6.43 -30.45
N LYS A 53 29.68 -7.59 -29.92
CA LYS A 53 30.36 -7.74 -28.63
C LYS A 53 31.87 -7.78 -28.84
N GLY A 54 32.59 -7.07 -27.98
CA GLY A 54 34.05 -7.09 -27.96
C GLY A 54 34.61 -8.24 -27.12
N PRO A 55 35.93 -8.39 -27.05
CA PRO A 55 36.62 -9.45 -26.31
C PRO A 55 36.33 -9.46 -24.80
N HIS A 56 35.94 -8.35 -24.20
CA HIS A 56 35.61 -8.23 -22.79
C HIS A 56 34.10 -8.33 -22.53
N GLY A 57 33.31 -8.75 -23.56
CA GLY A 57 31.85 -8.91 -23.44
C GLY A 57 31.06 -7.60 -23.56
N GLY A 58 31.73 -6.46 -23.70
CA GLY A 58 31.12 -5.14 -23.85
C GLY A 58 30.64 -4.86 -25.28
N ARG A 59 29.91 -3.73 -25.43
CA ARG A 59 29.44 -3.22 -26.72
C ARG A 59 30.60 -2.70 -27.52
N LEU A 60 30.86 -3.25 -28.71
CA LEU A 60 31.91 -2.81 -29.62
C LEU A 60 31.37 -1.74 -30.57
N LEU A 61 31.95 -0.56 -30.51
CA LEU A 61 31.61 0.60 -31.35
C LEU A 61 32.70 0.85 -32.38
N GLU A 62 32.42 0.66 -33.66
CA GLU A 62 33.37 0.82 -34.74
C GLU A 62 33.14 2.15 -35.51
N ASN A 63 34.23 2.81 -35.87
CA ASN A 63 34.23 3.98 -36.80
C ASN A 63 35.50 3.96 -37.66
N GLY A 64 35.41 3.30 -38.81
CA GLY A 64 36.54 3.09 -39.72
C GLY A 64 37.59 2.16 -39.08
N ASP A 65 38.82 2.65 -38.91
CA ASP A 65 39.93 1.86 -38.34
C ASP A 65 39.93 1.86 -36.80
N ILE A 66 39.22 2.78 -36.16
CA ILE A 66 39.14 2.88 -34.68
C ILE A 66 37.87 2.23 -34.15
N ALA A 67 38.00 1.49 -33.07
CA ALA A 67 36.87 0.95 -32.32
C ALA A 67 37.08 1.13 -30.81
N ILE A 68 35.99 1.21 -30.09
CA ILE A 68 35.99 1.23 -28.62
C ILE A 68 34.99 0.19 -28.15
N GLU A 69 35.43 -0.71 -27.27
CA GLU A 69 34.54 -1.58 -26.51
C GLU A 69 34.17 -0.89 -25.22
N VAL A 70 32.87 -0.83 -24.94
CA VAL A 70 32.27 -0.16 -23.77
C VAL A 70 31.72 -1.20 -22.82
N THR A 71 32.20 -1.18 -21.59
CA THR A 71 31.66 -2.02 -20.50
C THR A 71 31.28 -1.14 -19.31
N ILE A 72 30.27 -1.57 -18.57
CA ILE A 72 30.00 -1.12 -17.19
C ILE A 72 30.46 -2.28 -16.30
N TYR A 73 31.42 -2.01 -15.44
CA TYR A 73 32.03 -3.01 -14.56
C TYR A 73 31.55 -2.80 -13.12
N GLU A 74 31.05 -3.88 -12.47
CA GLU A 74 30.40 -3.81 -11.16
C GLU A 74 30.93 -4.88 -10.19
N ASP A 75 31.87 -5.74 -10.62
CA ASP A 75 32.35 -6.84 -9.78
C ASP A 75 33.27 -6.32 -8.67
N GLY A 76 32.73 -6.25 -7.44
CA GLY A 76 33.44 -5.81 -6.26
C GLY A 76 33.75 -4.33 -6.14
N VAL A 77 33.24 -3.49 -7.07
CA VAL A 77 33.38 -2.01 -7.10
C VAL A 77 32.04 -1.37 -7.42
N GLU A 78 31.90 -0.07 -7.14
CA GLU A 78 30.76 0.70 -7.65
C GLU A 78 30.76 0.70 -9.18
N PRO A 79 29.56 0.71 -9.84
CA PRO A 79 29.47 0.67 -11.29
C PRO A 79 30.32 1.74 -11.97
N GLU A 80 31.29 1.32 -12.79
CA GLU A 80 32.21 2.20 -13.49
C GLU A 80 32.33 1.85 -14.97
N PHE A 81 32.53 2.85 -15.82
CA PHE A 81 32.87 2.59 -17.21
C PHE A 81 34.30 2.09 -17.36
N ARG A 82 34.48 1.04 -18.16
CA ARG A 82 35.78 0.61 -18.69
C ARG A 82 35.71 0.56 -20.22
N PHE A 83 36.56 1.32 -20.86
CA PHE A 83 36.61 1.42 -22.31
C PHE A 83 37.94 0.87 -22.84
N TYR A 84 37.84 -0.08 -23.76
CA TYR A 84 39.01 -0.72 -24.38
C TYR A 84 39.14 -0.22 -25.83
N PRO A 85 40.21 0.56 -26.16
CA PRO A 85 40.40 1.09 -27.48
C PRO A 85 41.12 0.12 -28.42
N TYR A 86 40.70 0.08 -29.69
CA TYR A 86 41.27 -0.75 -30.73
C TYR A 86 41.56 0.09 -31.99
N LEU A 87 42.64 -0.24 -32.70
CA LEU A 87 42.94 0.25 -34.01
C LEU A 87 43.17 -0.91 -34.99
N LYS A 88 42.43 -0.97 -36.08
CA LYS A 88 42.45 -2.11 -37.02
C LYS A 88 42.31 -3.46 -36.31
N LYS A 89 41.38 -3.53 -35.38
CA LYS A 89 41.08 -4.72 -34.54
C LYS A 89 42.22 -5.17 -33.62
N LYS A 90 43.21 -4.32 -33.34
CA LYS A 90 44.29 -4.58 -32.39
C LYS A 90 44.17 -3.61 -31.21
N PRO A 91 44.42 -4.06 -29.97
CA PRO A 91 44.43 -3.18 -28.80
C PRO A 91 45.40 -2.02 -28.97
N VAL A 92 45.01 -0.83 -28.48
CA VAL A 92 45.83 0.41 -28.51
C VAL A 92 46.11 0.81 -27.07
N ASP A 93 47.32 1.34 -26.82
CA ASP A 93 47.65 1.90 -25.48
C ASP A 93 46.63 2.98 -25.13
N PRO A 94 45.89 2.82 -24.00
CA PRO A 94 44.89 3.76 -23.57
C PRO A 94 45.40 5.19 -23.35
N LYS A 95 46.68 5.36 -23.07
CA LYS A 95 47.33 6.67 -22.91
C LYS A 95 47.31 7.51 -24.17
N LEU A 96 47.11 6.89 -25.33
CA LEU A 96 47.10 7.58 -26.64
C LEU A 96 45.66 8.01 -27.06
N VAL A 97 44.65 7.65 -26.26
CA VAL A 97 43.26 7.93 -26.62
C VAL A 97 42.61 8.79 -25.52
N ALA A 98 42.08 9.93 -25.90
CA ALA A 98 41.26 10.76 -25.01
C ALA A 98 39.79 10.48 -25.30
N VAL A 99 39.01 10.18 -24.23
CA VAL A 99 37.58 9.88 -24.35
C VAL A 99 36.75 10.76 -23.40
N THR A 100 35.58 11.16 -23.90
CA THR A 100 34.53 11.79 -23.08
C THR A 100 33.21 11.13 -23.41
N THR A 101 32.41 10.85 -22.39
CA THR A 101 31.07 10.25 -22.53
C THR A 101 30.03 11.12 -21.84
N VAL A 102 28.92 11.31 -22.54
CA VAL A 102 27.74 12.02 -22.04
C VAL A 102 26.59 11.04 -22.04
N LEU A 103 25.95 10.88 -20.88
CA LEU A 103 24.73 10.12 -20.72
C LEU A 103 23.56 11.07 -20.57
N THR A 104 22.49 10.86 -21.32
CA THR A 104 21.23 11.59 -21.17
C THR A 104 20.16 10.64 -20.65
N ARG A 105 19.68 10.88 -19.43
CA ARG A 105 18.67 10.07 -18.77
C ARG A 105 17.25 10.52 -19.10
N LEU A 106 16.27 9.68 -18.82
CA LEU A 106 14.86 10.05 -18.89
C LEU A 106 14.62 11.32 -18.06
N GLY A 107 13.89 12.30 -18.65
CA GLY A 107 13.71 13.61 -18.02
C GLY A 107 14.80 14.63 -18.34
N GLY A 108 15.83 14.27 -19.16
CA GLY A 108 16.86 15.20 -19.67
C GLY A 108 18.02 15.44 -18.71
N LYS A 109 18.14 14.71 -17.61
CA LYS A 109 19.31 14.78 -16.72
C LYS A 109 20.54 14.25 -17.45
N VAL A 110 21.66 14.98 -17.34
CA VAL A 110 22.89 14.68 -18.06
C VAL A 110 24.01 14.37 -17.08
N ASP A 111 24.67 13.22 -17.28
CA ASP A 111 25.91 12.85 -16.59
C ASP A 111 27.06 12.88 -17.59
N THR A 112 28.20 13.46 -17.21
CA THR A 112 29.41 13.54 -18.07
C THR A 112 30.55 12.83 -17.40
N PHE A 113 31.22 11.94 -18.14
CA PHE A 113 32.37 11.18 -17.69
C PHE A 113 33.61 11.56 -18.46
N SER A 114 34.68 11.87 -17.75
CA SER A 114 36.07 11.89 -18.26
C SER A 114 36.72 10.54 -17.92
N PHE A 115 37.82 10.24 -18.61
CA PHE A 115 38.48 8.94 -18.50
C PHE A 115 39.97 9.12 -18.20
N ALA A 116 40.51 8.19 -17.43
CA ALA A 116 41.94 8.06 -17.13
C ALA A 116 42.44 6.66 -17.55
N PRO A 117 43.64 6.57 -18.13
CA PRO A 117 44.22 5.28 -18.54
C PRO A 117 44.61 4.45 -17.31
N GLU A 118 44.16 3.18 -17.27
CA GLU A 118 44.47 2.21 -16.23
C GLU A 118 44.68 0.82 -16.88
N GLY A 119 45.91 0.28 -16.76
CA GLY A 119 46.23 -1.00 -17.40
C GLY A 119 46.00 -0.96 -18.91
N ASP A 120 45.13 -1.79 -19.42
CA ASP A 120 44.77 -1.93 -20.85
C ASP A 120 43.44 -1.23 -21.21
N PHE A 121 42.80 -0.49 -20.27
CA PHE A 121 41.56 0.23 -20.50
C PHE A 121 41.62 1.69 -20.03
N LEU A 122 40.60 2.45 -20.40
CA LEU A 122 40.28 3.77 -19.90
C LEU A 122 39.19 3.64 -18.83
N ARG A 123 39.46 4.03 -17.59
CA ARG A 123 38.49 4.06 -16.51
C ARG A 123 37.73 5.36 -16.46
N GLY A 124 36.42 5.31 -16.47
CA GLY A 124 35.54 6.45 -16.29
C GLY A 124 35.65 7.02 -14.86
N GLN A 125 35.72 8.34 -14.76
CA GLN A 125 35.79 9.02 -13.47
C GLN A 125 34.38 9.28 -12.93
N GLY A 126 33.95 8.51 -11.94
CA GLY A 126 32.64 8.59 -11.30
C GLY A 126 31.83 7.31 -11.42
N VAL A 127 30.71 7.26 -10.70
CA VAL A 127 29.82 6.09 -10.62
C VAL A 127 28.74 6.17 -11.69
N VAL A 128 28.54 5.10 -12.44
CA VAL A 128 27.43 4.97 -13.37
C VAL A 128 26.19 4.53 -12.59
N ARG A 129 25.41 5.52 -12.10
CA ARG A 129 24.27 5.25 -11.24
C ARG A 129 23.17 4.47 -11.94
N GLU A 130 22.53 3.59 -11.21
CA GLU A 130 21.31 2.90 -11.63
C GLU A 130 20.10 3.86 -11.81
N PRO A 131 19.12 3.54 -12.71
CA PRO A 131 19.18 2.44 -13.68
C PRO A 131 20.16 2.73 -14.80
N HIS A 132 20.77 1.68 -15.39
CA HIS A 132 21.63 1.82 -16.56
C HIS A 132 20.80 2.06 -17.84
N SER A 133 19.97 3.08 -17.79
CA SER A 133 18.98 3.43 -18.81
C SER A 133 19.19 4.88 -19.26
N PHE A 134 19.85 5.05 -20.42
CA PHE A 134 20.27 6.36 -20.93
C PHE A 134 20.59 6.34 -22.43
N ASP A 135 20.56 7.52 -23.04
CA ASP A 135 21.18 7.75 -24.33
C ASP A 135 22.65 8.05 -24.10
N VAL A 136 23.53 7.37 -24.86
CA VAL A 136 24.99 7.47 -24.73
C VAL A 136 25.54 8.23 -25.91
N ALA A 137 26.38 9.25 -25.68
CA ALA A 137 27.16 9.92 -26.66
C ALA A 137 28.65 9.87 -26.27
N ILE A 138 29.47 9.23 -27.07
CA ILE A 138 30.92 9.06 -26.87
C ILE A 138 31.67 9.84 -27.90
N LYS A 139 32.70 10.56 -27.47
CA LYS A 139 33.72 11.18 -28.33
C LYS A 139 35.09 10.65 -27.92
N ALA A 140 35.84 10.20 -28.90
CA ALA A 140 37.21 9.75 -28.72
C ALA A 140 38.16 10.43 -29.71
N THR A 141 39.34 10.81 -29.23
CA THR A 141 40.41 11.42 -30.07
C THR A 141 41.62 10.52 -29.98
N TYR A 142 42.10 10.07 -31.14
CA TYR A 142 43.34 9.32 -31.33
C TYR A 142 44.18 9.96 -32.41
N ALA A 143 45.47 10.28 -32.15
CA ALA A 143 46.40 10.90 -33.07
C ALA A 143 45.83 12.17 -33.77
N GLY A 144 45.06 12.99 -33.05
CA GLY A 144 44.39 14.20 -33.55
C GLY A 144 43.14 13.98 -34.38
N LYS A 145 42.71 12.74 -34.60
CA LYS A 145 41.47 12.41 -35.31
C LYS A 145 40.36 12.13 -34.30
N GLU A 146 39.23 12.85 -34.41
CA GLU A 146 38.03 12.62 -33.58
C GLU A 146 37.13 11.57 -34.23
N SER A 147 36.58 10.71 -33.40
CA SER A 147 35.51 9.76 -33.73
C SER A 147 34.38 9.89 -32.68
N SER A 148 33.16 9.71 -33.12
CA SER A 148 31.99 9.81 -32.24
C SER A 148 31.00 8.71 -32.49
N TRP A 149 30.31 8.29 -31.42
CA TRP A 149 29.27 7.27 -31.48
C TRP A 149 28.09 7.73 -30.61
N LYS A 150 26.88 7.30 -30.99
CA LYS A 150 25.66 7.48 -30.21
C LYS A 150 24.86 6.21 -30.25
N TYR A 151 24.32 5.82 -29.11
CA TYR A 151 23.41 4.68 -29.01
C TYR A 151 22.50 4.82 -27.79
N ALA A 152 21.37 4.13 -27.82
CA ALA A 152 20.48 3.99 -26.69
C ALA A 152 20.85 2.73 -25.92
N SER A 153 20.86 2.83 -24.59
CA SER A 153 20.96 1.71 -23.67
C SER A 153 19.83 1.88 -22.67
N TYR A 154 18.74 1.15 -22.85
CA TYR A 154 17.59 1.28 -21.98
C TYR A 154 17.37 -0.01 -21.21
N GLU A 155 17.39 0.11 -19.92
CA GLU A 155 17.07 -0.97 -19.01
C GLU A 155 15.78 -0.63 -18.26
N GLY A 156 14.76 -1.47 -18.48
CA GLY A 156 13.47 -1.28 -17.82
C GLY A 156 12.70 -0.01 -18.25
N ARG A 157 12.81 0.39 -19.53
CA ARG A 157 12.10 1.52 -20.13
C ARG A 157 11.09 1.03 -21.16
N THR A 158 9.91 1.67 -21.19
CA THR A 158 8.89 1.44 -22.22
C THR A 158 8.13 2.73 -22.54
N THR A 159 7.45 2.75 -23.69
CA THR A 159 6.54 3.83 -24.10
C THR A 159 5.17 3.25 -24.35
N ILE A 160 4.16 3.77 -23.66
CA ILE A 160 2.76 3.30 -23.74
C ILE A 160 1.90 4.42 -24.28
N ALA A 161 1.06 4.09 -25.27
CA ALA A 161 0.10 5.03 -25.82
C ALA A 161 -0.84 5.58 -24.73
N PRO A 162 -1.16 6.89 -24.76
CA PRO A 162 -1.98 7.53 -23.71
C PRO A 162 -3.31 6.82 -23.48
N GLU A 163 -3.98 6.39 -24.54
CA GLU A 163 -5.27 5.71 -24.48
C GLU A 163 -5.18 4.34 -23.78
N ALA A 164 -4.09 3.59 -24.04
CA ALA A 164 -3.83 2.33 -23.37
C ALA A 164 -3.53 2.54 -21.88
N ALA A 165 -2.76 3.58 -21.55
CA ALA A 165 -2.47 3.93 -20.15
C ALA A 165 -3.75 4.31 -19.38
N VAL A 166 -4.63 5.11 -19.98
CA VAL A 166 -5.95 5.47 -19.40
C VAL A 166 -6.81 4.24 -19.21
N THR A 167 -6.91 3.37 -20.23
CA THR A 167 -7.70 2.13 -20.17
C THR A 167 -7.21 1.20 -19.06
N ALA A 168 -5.89 1.14 -18.84
CA ALA A 168 -5.28 0.36 -17.77
C ALA A 168 -5.40 1.02 -16.37
N GLY A 169 -6.00 2.20 -16.28
CA GLY A 169 -6.14 2.94 -15.03
C GLY A 169 -4.83 3.46 -14.46
N VAL A 170 -3.85 3.79 -15.32
CA VAL A 170 -2.56 4.33 -14.88
C VAL A 170 -2.76 5.71 -14.27
N GLN A 171 -2.42 5.83 -12.99
CA GLN A 171 -2.38 7.10 -12.26
C GLN A 171 -0.93 7.38 -11.85
N ALA A 172 -0.59 8.66 -11.75
CA ALA A 172 0.74 9.09 -11.39
C ALA A 172 0.69 10.37 -10.55
N GLU A 173 1.64 10.52 -9.64
CA GLU A 173 1.84 11.73 -8.82
C GLU A 173 3.32 12.06 -8.70
N ALA A 174 3.64 13.29 -8.28
CA ALA A 174 5.02 13.70 -8.04
C ALA A 174 5.48 13.22 -6.67
N ALA A 175 6.68 12.66 -6.59
CA ALA A 175 7.33 12.32 -5.34
C ALA A 175 7.74 13.58 -4.58
N GLY A 176 7.55 13.59 -3.26
CA GLY A 176 7.82 14.77 -2.46
C GLY A 176 7.79 14.50 -0.97
N PRO A 177 7.82 15.55 -0.15
CA PRO A 177 7.76 15.42 1.29
C PRO A 177 6.43 14.84 1.74
N ALA A 178 6.45 14.03 2.78
CA ALA A 178 5.26 13.45 3.38
C ALA A 178 5.40 13.32 4.89
N VAL A 179 4.26 13.19 5.56
CA VAL A 179 4.20 12.86 6.98
C VAL A 179 3.93 11.37 7.12
N LEU A 180 4.90 10.64 7.64
CA LEU A 180 4.74 9.23 7.95
C LEU A 180 4.04 9.09 9.30
N ALA A 181 2.71 8.88 9.25
CA ALA A 181 1.90 8.68 10.44
C ALA A 181 1.99 7.23 10.90
N GLU A 182 2.59 7.01 12.07
CA GLU A 182 2.60 5.70 12.69
C GLU A 182 1.30 5.48 13.45
N ARG A 183 0.59 4.41 13.14
CA ARG A 183 -0.70 4.07 13.74
C ARG A 183 -0.65 2.66 14.34
N ILE A 184 -1.41 2.47 15.41
CA ILE A 184 -1.65 1.15 16.01
C ILE A 184 -3.13 0.88 15.93
N ASP A 185 -3.51 -0.23 15.29
CA ASP A 185 -4.90 -0.67 15.22
C ASP A 185 -5.24 -1.57 16.39
N MET A 186 -6.36 -1.29 17.05
CA MET A 186 -6.84 -2.01 18.21
C MET A 186 -8.33 -2.30 18.09
N SER A 187 -8.71 -3.49 18.55
CA SER A 187 -10.13 -3.85 18.69
C SER A 187 -10.73 -3.24 19.94
N GLY A 188 -12.01 -2.93 19.85
CA GLY A 188 -12.78 -2.37 20.95
C GLY A 188 -14.27 -2.61 20.79
N ARG A 189 -15.04 -2.01 21.68
CA ARG A 189 -16.51 -2.03 21.63
C ARG A 189 -17.07 -0.68 22.00
N VAL A 190 -18.27 -0.40 21.53
CA VAL A 190 -19.02 0.79 21.92
C VAL A 190 -19.84 0.49 23.16
N GLU A 191 -19.75 1.37 24.16
CA GLU A 191 -20.54 1.29 25.39
C GLU A 191 -21.24 2.62 25.64
N ILE A 192 -22.29 2.58 26.49
CA ILE A 192 -22.90 3.78 27.03
C ILE A 192 -22.04 4.26 28.19
N THR A 193 -21.74 5.57 28.22
CA THR A 193 -20.96 6.12 29.34
C THR A 193 -21.65 5.87 30.68
N PRO A 194 -20.94 5.73 31.80
CA PRO A 194 -21.55 5.51 33.12
C PRO A 194 -22.61 6.55 33.46
N GLU A 195 -22.37 7.82 33.09
CA GLU A 195 -23.31 8.94 33.32
C GLU A 195 -24.55 8.85 32.39
N GLY A 196 -24.40 8.16 31.26
CA GLY A 196 -25.45 7.95 30.26
C GLY A 196 -26.40 6.80 30.60
N LYS A 197 -26.11 5.99 31.65
CA LYS A 197 -26.91 4.84 32.05
C LYS A 197 -27.40 5.01 33.50
N SER A 198 -28.63 4.66 33.78
CA SER A 198 -29.17 4.70 35.12
C SER A 198 -30.13 3.54 35.41
N GLU A 199 -29.91 2.89 36.52
CA GLU A 199 -30.84 1.91 37.10
C GLU A 199 -31.83 2.63 37.99
N VAL A 200 -33.10 2.48 37.69
CA VAL A 200 -34.20 3.08 38.47
C VAL A 200 -34.71 2.06 39.47
N ARG A 201 -34.46 2.31 40.75
CA ARG A 201 -34.83 1.42 41.84
C ARG A 201 -35.90 2.07 42.73
N ALA A 202 -36.63 1.24 43.46
CA ALA A 202 -37.50 1.72 44.50
C ALA A 202 -36.68 2.27 45.68
N TRP A 203 -37.15 3.35 46.32
CA TRP A 203 -36.48 3.94 47.49
C TRP A 203 -36.75 3.13 48.77
N TYR A 204 -37.97 2.55 48.85
CA TYR A 204 -38.40 1.68 49.95
C TYR A 204 -39.07 0.45 49.38
N PRO A 205 -38.97 -0.71 50.06
CA PRO A 205 -39.68 -1.91 49.67
C PRO A 205 -41.20 -1.69 49.66
N GLY A 206 -41.89 -2.27 48.67
CA GLY A 206 -43.32 -2.11 48.59
C GLY A 206 -43.97 -2.72 47.37
N ARG A 207 -45.29 -2.64 47.31
CA ARG A 207 -46.10 -3.15 46.20
C ARG A 207 -46.11 -2.15 45.04
N ILE A 208 -45.88 -2.63 43.84
CA ILE A 208 -45.94 -1.78 42.63
C ILE A 208 -47.40 -1.55 42.23
N MET A 209 -47.86 -0.30 42.38
CA MET A 209 -49.23 0.10 42.12
C MET A 209 -49.46 0.45 40.65
N SER A 210 -48.45 1.07 39.98
CA SER A 210 -48.51 1.37 38.56
C SER A 210 -47.11 1.47 37.95
N MET A 211 -47.03 1.14 36.66
CA MET A 211 -45.84 1.30 35.80
C MET A 211 -46.27 1.93 34.47
N THR A 212 -45.64 3.02 34.10
CA THR A 212 -46.06 3.84 32.92
C THR A 212 -45.05 3.82 31.77
N GLY A 213 -43.84 3.28 32.00
CA GLY A 213 -42.81 3.19 30.98
C GLY A 213 -42.84 1.85 30.25
N GLU A 214 -42.64 1.90 28.91
CA GLU A 214 -42.52 0.71 28.07
C GLU A 214 -41.11 0.57 27.50
N LEU A 215 -40.69 -0.67 27.19
CA LEU A 215 -39.39 -0.95 26.56
C LEU A 215 -39.26 -0.19 25.26
N GLY A 216 -38.12 0.49 25.06
CA GLY A 216 -37.85 1.31 23.87
C GLY A 216 -38.46 2.73 23.90
N GLN A 217 -39.29 3.04 24.94
CA GLN A 217 -39.88 4.37 25.08
C GLN A 217 -38.85 5.41 25.53
N THR A 218 -38.88 6.59 24.86
CA THR A 218 -38.12 7.75 25.32
C THR A 218 -38.78 8.40 26.51
N VAL A 219 -37.99 8.71 27.54
CA VAL A 219 -38.43 9.36 28.76
C VAL A 219 -37.58 10.58 29.09
N LYS A 220 -38.16 11.54 29.79
CA LYS A 220 -37.48 12.76 30.25
C LYS A 220 -37.08 12.62 31.72
N LYS A 221 -35.97 13.26 32.10
CA LYS A 221 -35.59 13.41 33.51
C LYS A 221 -36.75 13.98 34.32
N GLY A 222 -37.09 13.36 35.46
CA GLY A 222 -38.19 13.71 36.32
C GLY A 222 -39.56 13.13 35.92
N GLN A 223 -39.70 12.48 34.78
CA GLN A 223 -40.94 11.80 34.36
C GLN A 223 -41.22 10.63 35.30
N VAL A 224 -42.44 10.57 35.86
CA VAL A 224 -42.87 9.48 36.76
C VAL A 224 -42.98 8.18 35.94
N LEU A 225 -42.26 7.14 36.35
CA LEU A 225 -42.22 5.82 35.71
C LEU A 225 -42.98 4.73 36.47
N ALA A 226 -43.03 4.86 37.78
CA ALA A 226 -43.76 3.92 38.63
C ALA A 226 -44.31 4.59 39.87
N ARG A 227 -45.31 3.94 40.50
CA ARG A 227 -45.77 4.27 41.81
C ARG A 227 -45.72 3.00 42.69
N VAL A 228 -45.18 3.15 43.88
CA VAL A 228 -44.99 2.05 44.83
C VAL A 228 -45.65 2.44 46.17
N GLU A 229 -46.41 1.51 46.73
CA GLU A 229 -46.92 1.61 48.08
C GLU A 229 -45.92 0.97 49.04
N SER A 230 -45.37 1.75 49.94
CA SER A 230 -44.38 1.29 50.91
C SER A 230 -44.98 0.25 51.88
N SER A 231 -44.23 -0.85 52.02
CA SER A 231 -44.64 -1.92 52.98
C SER A 231 -44.59 -1.48 54.44
N GLU A 232 -43.84 -0.44 54.79
CA GLU A 232 -43.70 0.05 56.18
C GLU A 232 -44.71 1.12 56.49
N SER A 233 -44.90 2.12 55.58
CA SER A 233 -45.75 3.27 55.86
C SER A 233 -47.15 3.19 55.22
N LEU A 234 -47.35 2.26 54.27
CA LEU A 234 -48.58 2.11 53.48
C LEU A 234 -48.86 3.38 52.61
N GLN A 235 -47.90 4.26 52.49
CA GLN A 235 -48.01 5.46 51.63
C GLN A 235 -47.48 5.18 50.26
N THR A 236 -48.17 5.73 49.23
CA THR A 236 -47.75 5.62 47.85
C THR A 236 -46.78 6.76 47.51
N TYR A 237 -45.63 6.40 46.95
CA TYR A 237 -44.66 7.36 46.43
C TYR A 237 -44.38 7.11 44.94
N SER A 238 -43.95 8.16 44.25
CA SER A 238 -43.63 8.13 42.80
C SER A 238 -42.16 7.93 42.59
N ILE A 239 -41.80 7.16 41.58
CA ILE A 239 -40.42 6.91 41.16
C ILE A 239 -40.21 7.62 39.81
N PRO A 240 -39.49 8.75 39.78
CA PRO A 240 -39.20 9.48 38.57
C PRO A 240 -37.97 8.93 37.87
N SER A 241 -37.84 9.20 36.56
CA SER A 241 -36.61 8.97 35.78
C SER A 241 -35.48 9.90 36.25
N PRO A 242 -34.32 9.39 36.62
CA PRO A 242 -33.15 10.23 37.00
C PRO A 242 -32.48 10.93 35.83
N ILE A 243 -32.61 10.39 34.63
CA ILE A 243 -32.01 10.92 33.39
C ILE A 243 -33.03 10.96 32.26
N SER A 244 -32.76 11.74 31.21
CA SER A 244 -33.46 11.64 29.93
C SER A 244 -32.80 10.56 29.07
N GLY A 245 -33.59 9.69 28.45
CA GLY A 245 -33.05 8.57 27.65
C GLY A 245 -34.14 7.64 27.16
N VAL A 246 -33.77 6.43 26.85
CA VAL A 246 -34.64 5.35 26.37
C VAL A 246 -34.68 4.23 27.44
N ILE A 247 -35.83 3.67 27.68
CA ILE A 247 -35.97 2.51 28.55
C ILE A 247 -35.39 1.29 27.86
N MET A 248 -34.27 0.80 28.37
CA MET A 248 -33.58 -0.37 27.84
C MET A 248 -34.05 -1.67 28.44
N GLU A 249 -34.50 -1.63 29.70
CA GLU A 249 -34.99 -2.78 30.42
C GLU A 249 -36.20 -2.38 31.31
N LYS A 250 -37.17 -3.29 31.43
CA LYS A 250 -38.29 -3.21 32.30
C LYS A 250 -38.38 -4.54 33.05
N ASN A 251 -37.90 -4.56 34.30
CA ASN A 251 -37.65 -5.78 35.09
C ASN A 251 -38.71 -6.04 36.15
N ALA A 252 -39.80 -5.26 36.13
CA ALA A 252 -40.88 -5.37 37.10
C ALA A 252 -42.24 -5.23 36.43
N SER A 253 -43.29 -5.64 37.15
CA SER A 253 -44.68 -5.56 36.70
C SER A 253 -45.57 -5.04 37.82
N VAL A 254 -46.76 -4.50 37.44
CA VAL A 254 -47.79 -4.06 38.40
C VAL A 254 -48.25 -5.23 39.25
N GLY A 255 -48.38 -5.00 40.55
CA GLY A 255 -48.73 -6.01 41.55
C GLY A 255 -47.52 -6.77 42.12
N GLY A 256 -46.33 -6.67 41.48
CA GLY A 256 -45.08 -7.21 42.01
C GLY A 256 -44.57 -6.43 43.21
N VAL A 257 -43.52 -6.96 43.84
CA VAL A 257 -42.86 -6.31 45.00
C VAL A 257 -41.58 -5.64 44.49
N ALA A 258 -41.47 -4.34 44.71
CA ALA A 258 -40.25 -3.58 44.51
C ALA A 258 -39.33 -3.75 45.71
N TYR A 259 -38.10 -4.17 45.46
CA TYR A 259 -37.07 -4.35 46.49
C TYR A 259 -35.69 -3.94 45.90
N ASP A 260 -34.67 -4.77 45.97
CA ASP A 260 -33.30 -4.42 45.55
C ASP A 260 -33.09 -4.42 44.03
N SER A 261 -33.95 -5.10 43.28
CA SER A 261 -33.81 -5.16 41.82
C SER A 261 -34.24 -3.85 41.14
N PRO A 262 -33.54 -3.39 40.09
CA PRO A 262 -33.96 -2.23 39.33
C PRO A 262 -35.30 -2.48 38.63
N LEU A 263 -36.22 -1.52 38.72
CA LEU A 263 -37.51 -1.56 38.01
C LEU A 263 -37.33 -1.29 36.51
N TYR A 264 -36.45 -0.38 36.22
CA TYR A 264 -36.08 0.02 34.85
C TYR A 264 -34.57 0.23 34.75
N VAL A 265 -34.04 0.05 33.53
CA VAL A 265 -32.74 0.54 33.12
C VAL A 265 -32.95 1.57 32.01
N ILE A 266 -32.49 2.80 32.20
CA ILE A 266 -32.62 3.89 31.25
C ILE A 266 -31.24 4.26 30.76
N ALA A 267 -31.12 4.47 29.43
CA ALA A 267 -29.88 4.85 28.82
C ALA A 267 -30.07 6.01 27.85
N ASN A 268 -29.10 6.92 27.82
CA ASN A 268 -29.01 7.95 26.79
C ASN A 268 -28.21 7.39 25.59
N PRO A 269 -28.86 7.14 24.44
CA PRO A 269 -28.20 6.55 23.30
C PRO A 269 -27.14 7.45 22.65
N ASN A 270 -27.10 8.74 23.00
CA ASN A 270 -26.11 9.69 22.52
C ASN A 270 -24.87 9.82 23.43
N ALA A 271 -24.91 9.22 24.61
CA ALA A 271 -23.79 9.20 25.55
C ALA A 271 -22.94 7.95 25.34
N LEU A 272 -22.22 7.93 24.21
CA LEU A 272 -21.42 6.78 23.79
C LEU A 272 -19.92 7.05 23.96
N HIS A 273 -19.19 6.02 24.35
CA HIS A 273 -17.75 5.92 24.23
C HIS A 273 -17.37 4.57 23.59
N ALA A 274 -16.20 4.52 22.99
CA ALA A 274 -15.59 3.26 22.58
C ALA A 274 -14.53 2.88 23.61
N GLU A 275 -14.54 1.63 24.03
CA GLU A 275 -13.56 1.01 24.91
C GLU A 275 -12.61 0.17 24.06
N PHE A 276 -11.30 0.48 24.07
CA PHE A 276 -10.29 -0.25 23.33
C PHE A 276 -9.37 -1.02 24.25
N PHE A 277 -9.01 -2.23 23.83
CA PHE A 277 -8.15 -3.14 24.59
C PHE A 277 -6.69 -2.93 24.18
N VAL A 278 -5.97 -2.15 24.98
CA VAL A 278 -4.57 -1.78 24.73
C VAL A 278 -3.64 -2.81 25.36
N PHE A 279 -2.82 -3.47 24.56
CA PHE A 279 -1.81 -4.39 25.10
C PHE A 279 -0.71 -3.64 25.84
N PRO A 280 -0.09 -4.23 26.90
CA PRO A 280 0.93 -3.55 27.69
C PRO A 280 2.10 -2.96 26.90
N ARG A 281 2.54 -3.65 25.84
CA ARG A 281 3.62 -3.18 24.95
C ARG A 281 3.30 -1.87 24.24
N ASP A 282 2.00 -1.57 24.04
CA ASP A 282 1.52 -0.41 23.30
C ASP A 282 1.01 0.69 24.24
N ALA A 283 0.80 0.36 25.54
CA ALA A 283 0.19 1.26 26.51
C ALA A 283 1.03 2.55 26.76
N GLU A 284 2.34 2.46 26.73
CA GLU A 284 3.22 3.62 26.90
C GLU A 284 3.16 4.60 25.70
N ARG A 285 2.70 4.11 24.55
CA ARG A 285 2.60 4.88 23.31
C ARG A 285 1.25 5.58 23.14
N ILE A 286 0.23 5.13 23.89
CA ILE A 286 -1.12 5.71 23.90
C ILE A 286 -1.19 6.80 24.95
N LYS A 287 -1.64 7.98 24.58
CA LYS A 287 -1.76 9.14 25.49
C LYS A 287 -3.14 9.78 25.39
N VAL A 288 -3.60 10.33 26.50
CA VAL A 288 -4.82 11.13 26.54
C VAL A 288 -4.69 12.31 25.55
N GLY A 289 -5.74 12.56 24.79
CA GLY A 289 -5.80 13.59 23.76
C GLY A 289 -5.32 13.17 22.37
N GLN A 290 -4.74 11.97 22.20
CA GLN A 290 -4.35 11.46 20.89
C GLN A 290 -5.57 11.26 19.98
N ASP A 291 -5.35 11.48 18.67
CA ASP A 291 -6.35 11.23 17.64
C ASP A 291 -6.50 9.73 17.37
N VAL A 292 -7.76 9.32 17.25
CA VAL A 292 -8.16 7.94 16.95
C VAL A 292 -9.19 7.98 15.84
N GLU A 293 -8.96 7.26 14.76
CA GLU A 293 -9.99 6.93 13.79
C GLU A 293 -10.73 5.69 14.27
N VAL A 294 -12.00 5.84 14.65
CA VAL A 294 -12.87 4.74 15.06
C VAL A 294 -13.69 4.28 13.88
N ARG A 295 -13.64 2.99 13.56
CA ARG A 295 -14.39 2.40 12.44
C ARG A 295 -15.20 1.18 12.89
N THR A 296 -16.33 0.96 12.22
CA THR A 296 -17.08 -0.29 12.38
C THR A 296 -16.28 -1.46 11.80
N LEU A 297 -16.52 -2.69 12.26
CA LEU A 297 -15.84 -3.88 11.73
C LEU A 297 -16.14 -4.13 10.24
N SER A 298 -17.25 -3.59 9.70
CA SER A 298 -17.51 -3.59 8.25
C SER A 298 -16.59 -2.63 7.47
N GLY A 299 -15.97 -1.67 8.15
CA GLY A 299 -15.11 -0.64 7.56
C GLY A 299 -15.84 0.49 6.82
N GLU A 300 -17.17 0.40 6.67
CA GLU A 300 -17.97 1.37 5.90
C GLU A 300 -18.16 2.71 6.62
N THR A 301 -18.22 2.66 7.94
CA THR A 301 -18.42 3.87 8.75
C THR A 301 -17.21 4.14 9.62
N LYS A 302 -16.71 5.37 9.55
CA LYS A 302 -15.59 5.84 10.34
C LYS A 302 -15.83 7.25 10.87
N LEU A 303 -15.21 7.56 12.00
CA LEU A 303 -15.21 8.88 12.59
C LEU A 303 -13.88 9.15 13.30
N MET A 304 -13.54 10.43 13.44
CA MET A 304 -12.39 10.88 14.24
C MET A 304 -12.85 11.20 15.66
N ALA A 305 -12.06 10.74 16.61
CA ALA A 305 -12.27 10.96 18.04
C ALA A 305 -10.92 11.14 18.75
N LYS A 306 -10.95 11.32 20.08
CA LYS A 306 -9.74 11.45 20.89
C LYS A 306 -9.79 10.52 22.08
N VAL A 307 -8.62 10.03 22.48
CA VAL A 307 -8.45 9.30 23.74
C VAL A 307 -8.85 10.21 24.90
N GLU A 308 -9.86 9.86 25.64
CA GLU A 308 -10.35 10.61 26.80
C GLU A 308 -9.61 10.18 28.09
N SER A 309 -9.41 8.88 28.28
CA SER A 309 -8.71 8.34 29.43
C SER A 309 -8.09 6.98 29.14
N LEU A 310 -7.08 6.65 29.93
CA LEU A 310 -6.52 5.29 30.05
C LEU A 310 -6.73 4.86 31.50
N LEU A 311 -7.29 3.67 31.71
CA LEU A 311 -7.43 3.15 33.05
C LEU A 311 -6.05 2.79 33.62
N PRO A 312 -5.79 3.10 34.91
CA PRO A 312 -4.49 2.84 35.52
C PRO A 312 -4.27 1.36 35.89
N SER A 313 -5.23 0.51 35.60
CA SER A 313 -5.21 -0.92 35.91
C SER A 313 -5.36 -1.76 34.63
N THR A 314 -4.76 -2.95 34.65
CA THR A 314 -4.98 -3.96 33.63
C THR A 314 -6.14 -4.87 34.03
N ASP A 315 -6.93 -5.30 33.05
CA ASP A 315 -7.90 -6.37 33.22
C ASP A 315 -7.15 -7.69 33.52
N PRO A 316 -7.44 -8.39 34.62
CA PRO A 316 -6.70 -9.59 35.00
C PRO A 316 -6.89 -10.76 34.04
N THR A 317 -7.98 -10.78 33.29
CA THR A 317 -8.30 -11.86 32.34
C THR A 317 -7.65 -11.66 31.00
N THR A 318 -7.74 -10.44 30.46
CA THR A 318 -7.23 -10.11 29.11
C THR A 318 -5.81 -9.55 29.14
N GLN A 319 -5.33 -9.14 30.32
CA GLN A 319 -4.03 -8.47 30.53
C GLN A 319 -3.89 -7.18 29.69
N THR A 320 -5.02 -6.53 29.37
CA THR A 320 -5.04 -5.27 28.60
C THR A 320 -5.35 -4.08 29.50
N VAL A 321 -4.84 -2.91 29.12
CA VAL A 321 -5.26 -1.62 29.66
C VAL A 321 -6.43 -1.12 28.83
N MET A 322 -7.46 -0.55 29.47
CA MET A 322 -8.60 0.00 28.76
C MET A 322 -8.39 1.46 28.43
N ALA A 323 -8.52 1.79 27.13
CA ALA A 323 -8.56 3.15 26.65
C ALA A 323 -10.00 3.54 26.32
N HIS A 324 -10.48 4.63 26.92
CA HIS A 324 -11.77 5.20 26.62
C HIS A 324 -11.64 6.31 25.59
N VAL A 325 -12.44 6.22 24.56
CA VAL A 325 -12.51 7.19 23.46
C VAL A 325 -13.94 7.70 23.37
N ARG A 326 -14.19 8.96 23.72
CA ARG A 326 -15.53 9.56 23.66
C ARG A 326 -15.95 9.73 22.21
N LEU A 327 -17.10 9.18 21.86
CA LEU A 327 -17.68 9.35 20.53
C LEU A 327 -18.41 10.71 20.45
N PRO A 328 -18.30 11.43 19.31
CA PRO A 328 -18.94 12.72 19.14
C PRO A 328 -20.47 12.60 19.11
N ALA A 329 -21.16 13.72 19.37
CA ALA A 329 -22.61 13.81 19.25
C ALA A 329 -23.05 13.40 17.83
N GLY A 330 -24.13 12.60 17.76
CA GLY A 330 -24.62 12.05 16.48
C GLY A 330 -24.00 10.71 16.06
N ALA A 331 -22.97 10.23 16.74
CA ALA A 331 -22.39 8.92 16.47
C ALA A 331 -23.42 7.78 16.61
N ALA A 332 -24.44 7.94 17.45
CA ALA A 332 -25.51 6.96 17.68
C ALA A 332 -26.28 6.55 16.41
N ALA A 333 -26.20 7.29 15.33
CA ALA A 333 -26.81 6.92 14.05
C ALA A 333 -26.19 5.63 13.50
N ASN A 334 -24.87 5.46 13.66
CA ASN A 334 -24.10 4.36 13.08
C ASN A 334 -23.41 3.48 14.14
N PHE A 335 -23.18 4.01 15.34
CA PHE A 335 -22.54 3.32 16.45
C PHE A 335 -23.55 3.08 17.57
N ARG A 336 -23.78 1.83 17.91
CA ARG A 336 -24.70 1.44 18.99
C ARG A 336 -23.92 0.74 20.09
N ALA A 337 -24.37 0.87 21.33
CA ALA A 337 -23.81 0.13 22.44
C ALA A 337 -23.80 -1.39 22.16
N GLY A 338 -22.72 -2.05 22.48
CA GLY A 338 -22.44 -3.45 22.18
C GLY A 338 -21.82 -3.71 20.80
N LEU A 339 -21.70 -2.69 19.93
CA LEU A 339 -21.08 -2.85 18.61
C LEU A 339 -19.57 -2.97 18.74
N GLY A 340 -18.98 -4.02 18.11
CA GLY A 340 -17.54 -4.16 17.94
C GLY A 340 -17.01 -3.11 16.96
N VAL A 341 -15.90 -2.49 17.33
CA VAL A 341 -15.22 -1.45 16.54
C VAL A 341 -13.72 -1.69 16.49
N GLU A 342 -13.08 -1.05 15.55
CA GLU A 342 -11.63 -0.97 15.45
C GLU A 342 -11.19 0.50 15.54
N GLY A 343 -10.14 0.76 16.33
CA GLY A 343 -9.56 2.08 16.52
C GLY A 343 -8.15 2.13 15.97
N SER A 344 -7.87 3.11 15.12
CA SER A 344 -6.54 3.40 14.58
C SER A 344 -5.96 4.60 15.32
N PHE A 345 -5.03 4.33 16.25
CA PHE A 345 -4.43 5.32 17.14
C PHE A 345 -3.19 5.93 16.51
N LEU A 346 -3.15 7.24 16.39
CA LEU A 346 -1.96 7.96 15.91
C LEU A 346 -0.92 8.04 17.04
N VAL A 347 0.11 7.20 16.99
CA VAL A 347 1.13 7.10 18.05
C VAL A 347 2.44 7.83 17.72
N GLY A 348 2.60 8.27 16.50
CA GLY A 348 3.74 9.04 16.04
C GLY A 348 3.51 9.62 14.66
N ALA A 349 4.22 10.68 14.36
CA ALA A 349 4.28 11.28 13.03
C ALA A 349 5.70 11.76 12.78
N GLN A 350 6.21 11.50 11.59
CA GLN A 350 7.54 11.95 11.20
C GLN A 350 7.52 12.54 9.80
N ASP A 351 8.05 13.75 9.68
CA ASP A 351 8.26 14.38 8.38
C ASP A 351 9.48 13.74 7.69
N VAL A 352 9.30 13.39 6.43
CA VAL A 352 10.38 12.90 5.56
C VAL A 352 10.45 13.78 4.30
N PRO A 353 11.68 14.05 3.80
CA PRO A 353 11.87 14.94 2.67
C PRO A 353 11.38 14.34 1.35
N LEU A 354 11.35 13.02 1.25
CA LEU A 354 10.96 12.30 0.05
C LEU A 354 10.24 11.00 0.41
N ALA A 355 9.06 10.82 -0.13
CA ALA A 355 8.28 9.60 0.02
C ALA A 355 7.48 9.28 -1.25
N VAL A 356 7.09 8.03 -1.37
CA VAL A 356 6.17 7.50 -2.38
C VAL A 356 5.02 6.77 -1.71
N ARG A 357 3.90 6.60 -2.41
CA ARG A 357 2.79 5.77 -1.94
C ARG A 357 3.27 4.34 -1.76
N THR A 358 2.99 3.76 -0.61
CA THR A 358 3.40 2.38 -0.29
C THR A 358 2.86 1.36 -1.29
N ASN A 359 1.63 1.55 -1.77
CA ASN A 359 0.99 0.69 -2.77
C ASN A 359 1.57 0.85 -4.19
N ALA A 360 2.35 1.91 -4.45
CA ALA A 360 3.02 2.14 -5.73
C ALA A 360 4.30 1.31 -5.89
N ILE A 361 4.86 0.85 -4.77
CA ILE A 361 6.10 0.08 -4.76
C ILE A 361 5.82 -1.31 -5.31
N GLN A 362 6.58 -1.69 -6.34
CA GLN A 362 6.52 -2.99 -6.98
C GLN A 362 7.83 -3.74 -6.78
N ARG A 363 7.77 -5.07 -6.85
CA ARG A 363 8.98 -5.88 -6.98
C ARG A 363 9.24 -6.16 -8.45
N PHE A 364 10.41 -5.76 -8.91
CA PHE A 364 10.89 -6.02 -10.27
C PHE A 364 12.27 -6.67 -10.19
N ARG A 365 12.39 -7.92 -10.70
CA ARG A 365 13.56 -8.77 -10.45
C ARG A 365 13.82 -8.85 -8.92
N ASP A 366 15.02 -8.50 -8.46
CA ASP A 366 15.40 -8.55 -7.05
C ASP A 366 15.28 -7.20 -6.32
N PHE A 367 14.74 -6.17 -7.01
CA PHE A 367 14.66 -4.81 -6.49
C PHE A 367 13.23 -4.38 -6.14
N GLN A 368 13.14 -3.46 -5.19
CA GLN A 368 11.92 -2.68 -4.94
C GLN A 368 11.97 -1.43 -5.81
N VAL A 369 10.93 -1.21 -6.59
CA VAL A 369 10.91 -0.19 -7.62
C VAL A 369 9.60 0.60 -7.63
N VAL A 370 9.65 1.79 -8.23
CA VAL A 370 8.49 2.47 -8.82
C VAL A 370 8.76 2.70 -10.31
N PHE A 371 7.72 3.02 -11.06
CA PHE A 371 7.88 3.40 -12.46
C PHE A 371 7.80 4.92 -12.57
N ALA A 372 8.90 5.56 -12.89
CA ALA A 372 8.93 6.98 -13.22
C ALA A 372 8.23 7.23 -14.56
N LYS A 373 7.61 8.41 -14.71
CA LYS A 373 6.83 8.77 -15.89
C LYS A 373 7.29 10.13 -16.45
N VAL A 374 7.66 10.17 -17.71
CA VAL A 374 7.93 11.41 -18.44
C VAL A 374 7.19 11.35 -19.78
N GLY A 375 6.15 12.18 -19.93
CA GLY A 375 5.26 12.08 -21.09
C GLY A 375 4.57 10.72 -21.14
N ASN A 376 4.81 9.97 -22.22
CA ASN A 376 4.28 8.62 -22.42
C ASN A 376 5.31 7.52 -22.13
N THR A 377 6.50 7.90 -21.68
CA THR A 377 7.60 6.99 -21.39
C THR A 377 7.64 6.68 -19.91
N TYR A 378 7.81 5.41 -19.60
CA TYR A 378 7.90 4.87 -18.25
C TYR A 378 9.22 4.14 -18.07
N GLU A 379 9.84 4.30 -16.90
CA GLU A 379 11.14 3.69 -16.60
C GLU A 379 11.20 3.22 -15.16
N VAL A 380 11.81 2.07 -14.95
CA VAL A 380 12.05 1.52 -13.61
C VAL A 380 12.97 2.45 -12.82
N ARG A 381 12.61 2.74 -11.57
CA ARG A 381 13.47 3.37 -10.56
C ARG A 381 13.67 2.41 -9.41
N MET A 382 14.88 1.91 -9.26
CA MET A 382 15.27 1.09 -8.12
C MET A 382 15.38 1.97 -6.89
N LEU A 383 14.67 1.59 -5.81
CA LEU A 383 14.55 2.41 -4.62
C LEU A 383 15.33 1.79 -3.45
N LYS A 384 16.05 2.65 -2.73
CA LYS A 384 16.48 2.36 -1.38
C LYS A 384 15.48 2.97 -0.41
N LEU A 385 14.76 2.11 0.29
CA LEU A 385 13.65 2.50 1.13
C LEU A 385 14.09 2.71 2.57
N GLY A 386 13.47 3.69 3.20
CA GLY A 386 13.57 3.96 4.63
C GLY A 386 12.37 3.40 5.39
N ARG A 387 11.77 4.24 6.23
CA ARG A 387 10.59 3.87 7.02
C ARG A 387 9.36 3.70 6.14
N GLN A 388 8.52 2.80 6.55
CA GLN A 388 7.30 2.47 5.84
C GLN A 388 6.08 2.56 6.75
N THR A 389 5.03 3.18 6.26
CA THR A 389 3.69 3.16 6.83
C THR A 389 2.71 2.56 5.82
N PRO A 390 1.47 2.26 6.18
CA PRO A 390 0.48 1.76 5.22
C PRO A 390 0.23 2.70 4.04
N GLU A 391 0.40 4.00 4.23
CA GLU A 391 0.10 5.02 3.22
C GLU A 391 1.36 5.48 2.45
N TRP A 392 2.47 5.71 3.15
CA TRP A 392 3.69 6.29 2.63
C TRP A 392 4.93 5.47 2.99
N THR A 393 5.88 5.42 2.07
CA THR A 393 7.22 4.87 2.29
C THR A 393 8.27 5.92 1.98
N GLU A 394 9.18 6.13 2.91
CA GLU A 394 10.34 7.02 2.76
C GLU A 394 11.28 6.48 1.68
N VAL A 395 11.75 7.37 0.81
CA VAL A 395 12.75 7.05 -0.21
C VAL A 395 14.06 7.70 0.19
N LEU A 396 15.09 6.88 0.35
CA LEU A 396 16.45 7.32 0.70
C LEU A 396 17.28 7.60 -0.56
N GLU A 397 17.13 6.76 -1.59
CA GLU A 397 17.84 6.88 -2.86
C GLU A 397 16.98 6.29 -4.00
N GLY A 398 17.27 6.69 -5.25
CA GLY A 398 16.68 6.10 -6.45
C GLY A 398 15.57 6.91 -7.12
N LEU A 399 15.10 8.00 -6.47
CA LEU A 399 14.10 8.90 -7.03
C LEU A 399 14.44 10.33 -6.62
N ASP A 400 14.23 11.29 -7.51
CA ASP A 400 14.45 12.70 -7.20
C ASP A 400 13.16 13.40 -6.74
N PRO A 401 13.22 14.40 -5.83
CA PRO A 401 12.06 15.20 -5.47
C PRO A 401 11.42 15.86 -6.69
N GLY A 402 10.09 15.73 -6.83
CA GLY A 402 9.33 16.24 -7.97
C GLY A 402 9.27 15.30 -9.17
N GLU A 403 10.02 14.20 -9.18
CA GLU A 403 9.91 13.18 -10.22
C GLU A 403 8.54 12.51 -10.16
N VAL A 404 7.86 12.43 -11.31
CA VAL A 404 6.52 11.84 -11.40
C VAL A 404 6.64 10.32 -11.47
N TYR A 405 5.90 9.62 -10.62
CA TYR A 405 5.88 8.16 -10.57
C TYR A 405 4.44 7.61 -10.59
N VAL A 406 4.31 6.37 -11.05
CA VAL A 406 3.02 5.67 -11.19
C VAL A 406 2.56 5.16 -9.84
N THR A 407 1.32 5.52 -9.46
CA THR A 407 0.69 5.10 -8.21
C THR A 407 -0.32 3.97 -8.39
N GLN A 408 -0.93 3.85 -9.57
CA GLN A 408 -1.88 2.80 -9.91
C GLN A 408 -1.71 2.36 -11.37
N GLY A 409 -2.17 1.15 -11.71
CA GLY A 409 -2.10 0.63 -13.07
C GLY A 409 -0.70 0.18 -13.53
N ALA A 410 0.25 0.01 -12.61
CA ALA A 410 1.64 -0.37 -12.90
C ALA A 410 1.79 -1.74 -13.60
N PHE A 411 0.78 -2.59 -13.54
CA PHE A 411 0.81 -3.94 -14.14
C PHE A 411 1.05 -3.90 -15.65
N LEU A 412 0.36 -3.01 -16.38
CA LEU A 412 0.56 -2.86 -17.82
C LEU A 412 2.02 -2.48 -18.16
N ILE A 413 2.56 -1.50 -17.41
CA ILE A 413 3.93 -1.00 -17.61
C ILE A 413 4.93 -2.13 -17.37
N ARG A 414 4.77 -2.84 -16.27
CA ARG A 414 5.62 -3.98 -15.92
C ARG A 414 5.58 -5.07 -16.97
N ALA A 415 4.39 -5.47 -17.42
CA ALA A 415 4.22 -6.52 -18.43
C ALA A 415 4.89 -6.15 -19.76
N ASP A 416 4.82 -4.87 -20.17
CA ASP A 416 5.42 -4.39 -21.39
C ASP A 416 6.96 -4.35 -21.30
N ILE A 417 7.51 -3.92 -20.15
CA ILE A 417 8.95 -3.95 -19.89
C ILE A 417 9.47 -5.41 -19.87
N GLU A 418 8.77 -6.32 -19.19
CA GLU A 418 9.18 -7.73 -19.12
C GLU A 418 9.14 -8.40 -20.49
N LYS A 419 8.15 -8.04 -21.34
CA LYS A 419 8.06 -8.53 -22.71
C LYS A 419 9.21 -8.04 -23.57
N SER A 420 9.60 -6.78 -23.47
CA SER A 420 10.73 -6.23 -24.22
C SER A 420 12.07 -6.80 -23.74
N GLY A 421 12.25 -7.06 -22.43
CA GLY A 421 13.44 -7.70 -21.87
C GLY A 421 13.60 -9.15 -22.27
N ALA A 422 12.51 -9.92 -22.38
CA ALA A 422 12.54 -11.32 -22.79
C ALA A 422 12.97 -11.52 -24.28
N SER A 423 12.90 -10.48 -25.10
CA SER A 423 13.37 -10.53 -26.50
C SER A 423 14.88 -10.36 -26.65
N HIS A 424 15.61 -10.03 -25.56
CA HIS A 424 17.08 -9.82 -25.59
C HIS A 424 17.88 -10.95 -24.95
N ASP A 425 17.23 -11.98 -24.39
CA ASP A 425 17.89 -13.11 -23.70
C ASP A 425 17.90 -14.42 -24.52
N HIS A 426 17.91 -14.37 -25.86
CA HIS A 426 18.03 -15.54 -26.76
C HIS A 426 19.28 -15.50 -27.59
#